data_e4b5f2ee6f73475f6c93691342c306c3
#
_entry.id   e4b5f2ee6f73475f6c93691342c306c3
#
_cell.length_a   1.000
_cell.length_b   1.000
_cell.length_c   1.000
_cell.angle_alpha   90.00
_cell.angle_beta   90.00
_cell.angle_gamma   90.00
#
_symmetry.space_group_name_H-M   'P 1'
#
loop_
_entity.id
_entity.type
_entity.pdbx_description
1 polymer ?
#
loop_
_entity_poly.entity_id
_entity_poly.type
_entity_poly.pdbx_seq_one_letter_code
_entity_poly.pdbx_strand_id
1 'polypeptide(L)'
;MTSPTPKAAIGERTQALKAVPFFTQMSDQELDVIRSVAVEKSYPKHAVVLTEGEIGDSLYMIESGRVKVFIGDEEGREIILKLLGTGHFFGEMAMIDQQPRSASVTTLEPSTFLILSHH
;
A
#
# COMPACT_ATOMS: atom_id res chain seq x y z
N MET A 1 -0.74 -0.68 22.78
CA MET A 1 -1.34 0.49 22.14
C MET A 1 -2.81 0.27 21.87
N THR A 2 -3.59 1.27 22.11
CA THR A 2 -5.04 1.15 21.90
C THR A 2 -5.36 1.52 20.46
N SER A 3 -6.10 0.66 19.78
CA SER A 3 -6.59 0.97 18.45
C SER A 3 -7.62 2.09 18.53
N PRO A 4 -7.73 2.94 17.49
CA PRO A 4 -8.81 3.92 17.43
C PRO A 4 -10.14 3.20 17.51
N THR A 5 -11.17 3.92 17.94
CA THR A 5 -12.51 3.34 17.93
C THR A 5 -12.86 2.91 16.51
N PRO A 6 -13.54 1.79 16.34
CA PRO A 6 -13.85 1.29 15.02
C PRO A 6 -14.52 2.33 14.11
N LYS A 7 -15.41 3.14 14.66
CA LYS A 7 -16.13 4.13 13.88
C LYS A 7 -15.20 5.24 13.35
N ALA A 8 -14.31 5.75 14.20
CA ALA A 8 -13.35 6.78 13.80
C ALA A 8 -12.35 6.22 12.79
N ALA A 9 -11.85 5.01 13.04
CA ALA A 9 -10.93 4.35 12.11
C ALA A 9 -11.58 4.13 10.75
N ILE A 10 -12.87 3.78 10.72
CA ILE A 10 -13.62 3.60 9.48
C ILE A 10 -13.65 4.90 8.68
N GLY A 11 -13.99 6.01 9.32
CA GLY A 11 -14.04 7.30 8.64
C GLY A 11 -12.70 7.72 8.10
N GLU A 12 -11.65 7.54 8.89
CA GLU A 12 -10.29 7.91 8.48
C GLU A 12 -9.82 7.07 7.30
N ARG A 13 -10.10 5.77 7.32
CA ARG A 13 -9.72 4.87 6.22
C ARG A 13 -10.47 5.20 4.94
N THR A 14 -11.74 5.52 5.03
CA THR A 14 -12.52 5.93 3.87
C THR A 14 -11.96 7.19 3.25
N GLN A 15 -11.59 8.18 4.08
CA GLN A 15 -10.96 9.41 3.60
C GLN A 15 -9.62 9.12 2.92
N ALA A 16 -8.81 8.26 3.51
CA ALA A 16 -7.53 7.89 2.92
C ALA A 16 -7.70 7.19 1.58
N LEU A 17 -8.68 6.30 1.47
CA LEU A 17 -8.97 5.61 0.21
C LEU A 17 -9.37 6.61 -0.86
N LYS A 18 -10.18 7.62 -0.52
CA LYS A 18 -10.60 8.63 -1.48
C LYS A 18 -9.44 9.46 -2.02
N ALA A 19 -8.33 9.55 -1.29
CA ALA A 19 -7.15 10.26 -1.75
C ALA A 19 -6.40 9.49 -2.83
N VAL A 20 -6.68 8.20 -3.00
CA VAL A 20 -6.05 7.37 -4.03
C VAL A 20 -6.83 7.55 -5.34
N PRO A 21 -6.17 7.97 -6.43
CA PRO A 21 -6.88 8.22 -7.69
C PRO A 21 -7.72 7.06 -8.18
N PHE A 22 -7.28 5.84 -7.93
CA PHE A 22 -8.00 4.63 -8.31
C PHE A 22 -9.41 4.58 -7.71
N PHE A 23 -9.59 5.17 -6.53
CA PHE A 23 -10.85 5.09 -5.80
C PHE A 23 -11.68 6.38 -5.81
N THR A 24 -11.20 7.44 -6.48
CA THR A 24 -11.85 8.76 -6.38
C THR A 24 -13.27 8.79 -6.92
N GLN A 25 -13.61 7.90 -7.84
CA GLN A 25 -14.94 7.86 -8.46
C GLN A 25 -15.88 6.87 -7.79
N MET A 26 -15.40 6.22 -6.73
CA MET A 26 -16.24 5.28 -6.00
C MET A 26 -17.10 5.99 -4.97
N SER A 27 -18.30 5.47 -4.76
CA SER A 27 -19.18 5.97 -3.71
C SER A 27 -18.67 5.55 -2.34
N ASP A 28 -19.13 6.20 -1.29
CA ASP A 28 -18.78 5.84 0.07
C ASP A 28 -19.18 4.39 0.38
N GLN A 29 -20.32 3.94 -0.13
CA GLN A 29 -20.74 2.55 0.07
C GLN A 29 -19.77 1.55 -0.56
N GLU A 30 -19.32 1.85 -1.79
CA GLU A 30 -18.36 1.00 -2.48
C GLU A 30 -17.03 0.96 -1.75
N LEU A 31 -16.56 2.11 -1.26
CA LEU A 31 -15.33 2.18 -0.49
C LEU A 31 -15.44 1.44 0.83
N ASP A 32 -16.61 1.48 1.47
CA ASP A 32 -16.84 0.73 2.70
C ASP A 32 -16.72 -0.78 2.48
N VAL A 33 -17.20 -1.28 1.35
CA VAL A 33 -17.07 -2.70 1.01
C VAL A 33 -15.59 -3.05 0.84
N ILE A 34 -14.84 -2.23 0.12
CA ILE A 34 -13.39 -2.45 -0.08
C ILE A 34 -12.68 -2.44 1.26
N ARG A 35 -12.97 -1.44 2.08
CA ARG A 35 -12.36 -1.32 3.41
C ARG A 35 -12.66 -2.54 4.29
N SER A 36 -13.86 -3.10 4.18
CA SER A 36 -14.24 -4.24 5.01
C SER A 36 -13.45 -5.51 4.68
N VAL A 37 -12.89 -5.61 3.46
CA VAL A 37 -12.08 -6.76 3.08
C VAL A 37 -10.58 -6.46 3.08
N ALA A 38 -10.19 -5.22 3.33
CA ALA A 38 -8.78 -4.85 3.43
C ALA A 38 -8.23 -5.25 4.78
N VAL A 39 -6.94 -5.58 4.81
CA VAL A 39 -6.22 -5.93 6.03
C VAL A 39 -5.26 -4.82 6.38
N GLU A 40 -5.27 -4.37 7.63
CA GLU A 40 -4.31 -3.39 8.13
C GLU A 40 -3.08 -4.13 8.64
N LYS A 41 -1.90 -3.68 8.21
CA LYS A 41 -0.65 -4.28 8.66
C LYS A 41 0.40 -3.22 8.87
N SER A 42 1.13 -3.32 9.99
CA SER A 42 2.20 -2.39 10.32
C SER A 42 3.56 -3.04 10.13
N TYR A 43 4.51 -2.23 9.67
CA TYR A 43 5.89 -2.66 9.43
C TYR A 43 6.84 -1.71 10.15
N PRO A 44 7.95 -2.23 10.70
CA PRO A 44 8.96 -1.37 11.28
C PRO A 44 9.74 -0.63 10.18
N LYS A 45 10.59 0.30 10.61
CA LYS A 45 11.51 0.99 9.70
C LYS A 45 12.43 -0.02 9.02
N HIS A 46 12.76 0.22 7.75
CA HIS A 46 13.67 -0.59 6.95
C HIS A 46 13.18 -2.02 6.70
N ALA A 47 11.87 -2.21 6.70
CA ALA A 47 11.26 -3.50 6.39
C ALA A 47 11.00 -3.63 4.90
N VAL A 48 11.27 -4.81 4.36
CA VAL A 48 10.95 -5.12 2.96
C VAL A 48 9.46 -5.47 2.89
N VAL A 49 8.70 -4.70 2.13
CA VAL A 49 7.26 -4.92 1.95
C VAL A 49 7.00 -5.73 0.68
N LEU A 50 7.64 -5.35 -0.41
CA LEU A 50 7.56 -6.06 -1.69
C LEU A 50 8.96 -6.27 -2.24
N THR A 51 9.16 -7.37 -2.94
CA THR A 51 10.41 -7.69 -3.61
C THR A 51 10.20 -7.79 -5.11
N GLU A 52 11.05 -7.10 -5.87
CA GLU A 52 11.02 -7.13 -7.33
C GLU A 52 11.07 -8.58 -7.82
N GLY A 53 10.22 -8.89 -8.78
CA GLY A 53 10.16 -10.23 -9.38
C GLY A 53 9.24 -11.22 -8.70
N GLU A 54 8.81 -10.94 -7.47
CA GLU A 54 7.88 -11.84 -6.78
C GLU A 54 6.49 -11.70 -7.38
N ILE A 55 5.76 -12.81 -7.39
CA ILE A 55 4.37 -12.80 -7.80
C ILE A 55 3.52 -12.33 -6.63
N GLY A 56 2.63 -11.39 -6.89
CA GLY A 56 1.73 -10.90 -5.87
C GLY A 56 0.48 -10.30 -6.48
N ASP A 57 -0.56 -10.19 -5.67
CA ASP A 57 -1.88 -9.75 -6.14
C ASP A 57 -2.50 -8.69 -5.24
N SER A 58 -1.71 -8.05 -4.41
CA SER A 58 -2.23 -7.10 -3.42
C SER A 58 -1.92 -5.67 -3.80
N LEU A 59 -2.89 -4.79 -3.51
CA LEU A 59 -2.73 -3.36 -3.56
C LEU A 59 -2.46 -2.86 -2.14
N TYR A 60 -1.47 -2.00 -1.98
CA TYR A 60 -1.08 -1.44 -0.69
C TYR A 60 -1.37 0.06 -0.70
N MET A 61 -2.13 0.53 0.29
CA MET A 61 -2.37 1.96 0.48
C MET A 61 -1.70 2.38 1.80
N ILE A 62 -0.93 3.45 1.75
CA ILE A 62 -0.17 3.93 2.91
C ILE A 62 -1.10 4.74 3.80
N GLU A 63 -1.45 4.21 4.98
CA GLU A 63 -2.21 4.95 5.98
C GLU A 63 -1.30 5.91 6.73
N SER A 64 -0.08 5.47 7.04
CA SER A 64 0.92 6.30 7.70
C SER A 64 2.30 5.78 7.38
N GLY A 65 3.27 6.68 7.34
CA GLY A 65 4.65 6.31 7.09
C GLY A 65 5.14 6.72 5.72
N ARG A 66 6.33 6.21 5.37
CA ARG A 66 6.98 6.52 4.09
C ARG A 66 7.74 5.30 3.60
N VAL A 67 7.74 5.13 2.28
CA VAL A 67 8.44 4.02 1.64
C VAL A 67 9.24 4.52 0.45
N LYS A 68 10.26 3.76 0.07
CA LYS A 68 10.97 3.95 -1.20
C LYS A 68 10.61 2.81 -2.14
N VAL A 69 10.40 3.16 -3.40
CA VAL A 69 10.18 2.21 -4.49
C VAL A 69 11.45 2.19 -5.32
N PHE A 70 12.05 1.03 -5.51
CA PHE A 70 13.35 0.94 -6.15
C PHE A 70 13.50 -0.35 -6.93
N ILE A 71 14.48 -0.35 -7.84
CA ILE A 71 14.89 -1.55 -8.57
C ILE A 71 16.37 -1.77 -8.32
N GLY A 72 16.83 -3.01 -8.49
CA GLY A 72 18.24 -3.33 -8.43
C GLY A 72 18.85 -3.27 -9.83
N ASP A 73 20.08 -2.74 -9.95
CA ASP A 73 20.79 -2.80 -11.21
C ASP A 73 21.61 -4.09 -11.29
N GLU A 74 22.34 -4.27 -12.39
CA GLU A 74 23.14 -5.48 -12.62
C GLU A 74 24.26 -5.66 -11.60
N GLU A 75 24.66 -4.59 -10.94
CA GLU A 75 25.73 -4.61 -9.94
C GLU A 75 25.17 -4.68 -8.51
N GLY A 76 23.85 -4.83 -8.38
CA GLY A 76 23.19 -4.94 -7.08
C GLY A 76 22.93 -3.61 -6.40
N ARG A 77 23.13 -2.49 -7.09
CA ARG A 77 22.86 -1.17 -6.52
C ARG A 77 21.39 -0.83 -6.64
N GLU A 78 20.87 -0.11 -5.64
CA GLU A 78 19.49 0.35 -5.66
C GLU A 78 19.36 1.59 -6.53
N ILE A 79 18.34 1.56 -7.41
CA ILE A 79 17.94 2.74 -8.17
C ILE A 79 16.57 3.14 -7.66
N ILE A 80 16.50 4.24 -6.92
CA ILE A 80 15.24 4.69 -6.34
C ILE A 80 14.40 5.35 -7.42
N LEU A 81 13.21 4.80 -7.65
CA LEU A 81 12.29 5.31 -8.65
C LEU A 81 11.40 6.41 -8.09
N LYS A 82 10.94 6.27 -6.86
CA LYS A 82 10.11 7.27 -6.20
C LYS A 82 10.02 7.04 -4.70
N LEU A 83 9.60 8.08 -4.01
CA LEU A 83 9.30 8.02 -2.57
C LEU A 83 7.80 8.26 -2.42
N LEU A 84 7.15 7.45 -1.60
CA LEU A 84 5.72 7.54 -1.38
C LEU A 84 5.44 7.72 0.12
N GLY A 85 4.36 8.43 0.42
CA GLY A 85 3.95 8.68 1.79
C GLY A 85 2.46 8.45 1.97
N THR A 86 1.93 8.95 3.08
CA THR A 86 0.52 8.79 3.44
C THR A 86 -0.41 9.21 2.30
N GLY A 87 -1.39 8.36 2.01
CA GLY A 87 -2.35 8.59 0.94
C GLY A 87 -1.94 8.04 -0.42
N HIS A 88 -0.67 7.68 -0.59
CA HIS A 88 -0.22 7.04 -1.81
C HIS A 88 -0.47 5.53 -1.75
N PHE A 89 -0.42 4.90 -2.91
CA PHE A 89 -0.60 3.46 -3.01
C PHE A 89 0.47 2.86 -3.93
N PHE A 90 0.67 1.56 -3.83
CA PHE A 90 1.59 0.83 -4.70
C PHE A 90 1.10 -0.61 -4.86
N GLY A 91 1.62 -1.27 -5.88
CA GLY A 91 1.27 -2.65 -6.17
C GLY A 91 0.04 -2.83 -7.05
N GLU A 92 -0.52 -1.73 -7.59
CA GLU A 92 -1.78 -1.77 -8.33
C GLU A 92 -1.69 -2.60 -9.61
N MET A 93 -0.54 -2.64 -10.25
CA MET A 93 -0.40 -3.41 -11.49
C MET A 93 -0.57 -4.91 -11.23
N ALA A 94 -0.02 -5.39 -10.12
CA ALA A 94 -0.17 -6.81 -9.77
C ALA A 94 -1.63 -7.16 -9.49
N MET A 95 -2.40 -6.20 -8.97
CA MET A 95 -3.82 -6.42 -8.72
C MET A 95 -4.61 -6.57 -10.01
N ILE A 96 -4.20 -5.86 -11.05
CA ILE A 96 -4.88 -5.89 -12.36
C ILE A 96 -4.40 -7.07 -13.21
N ASP A 97 -3.08 -7.20 -13.35
CA ASP A 97 -2.47 -8.13 -14.31
C ASP A 97 -1.87 -9.37 -13.68
N GLN A 98 -1.71 -9.40 -12.37
CA GLN A 98 -1.07 -10.50 -11.64
C GLN A 98 0.35 -10.79 -12.18
N GLN A 99 1.03 -9.73 -12.59
CA GLN A 99 2.41 -9.83 -13.10
C GLN A 99 3.41 -9.83 -11.94
N PRO A 100 4.63 -10.32 -12.16
CA PRO A 100 5.68 -10.15 -11.17
C PRO A 100 5.86 -8.69 -10.80
N ARG A 101 6.21 -8.44 -9.53
CA ARG A 101 6.42 -7.07 -9.05
C ARG A 101 7.52 -6.40 -9.87
N SER A 102 7.25 -5.21 -10.39
CA SER A 102 8.20 -4.47 -11.23
C SER A 102 9.25 -3.74 -10.41
N ALA A 103 9.07 -3.64 -9.10
CA ALA A 103 10.00 -2.94 -8.21
C ALA A 103 9.87 -3.49 -6.80
N SER A 104 10.86 -3.17 -5.99
CA SER A 104 10.86 -3.47 -4.56
C SER A 104 10.36 -2.27 -3.79
N VAL A 105 9.80 -2.50 -2.60
CA VAL A 105 9.33 -1.45 -1.70
C VAL A 105 9.85 -1.73 -0.30
N THR A 106 10.51 -0.73 0.29
CA THR A 106 11.05 -0.81 1.65
C THR A 106 10.62 0.41 2.43
N THR A 107 10.26 0.22 3.70
CA THR A 107 9.86 1.33 4.57
C THR A 107 11.06 2.19 4.95
N LEU A 108 10.83 3.51 4.99
CA LEU A 108 11.84 4.48 5.45
C LEU A 108 11.61 4.87 6.90
N GLU A 109 10.45 4.55 7.44
CA GLU A 109 10.06 4.80 8.82
C GLU A 109 8.99 3.78 9.18
N PRO A 110 8.60 3.65 10.45
CA PRO A 110 7.51 2.74 10.80
C PRO A 110 6.26 3.13 10.01
N SER A 111 5.64 2.16 9.37
CA SER A 111 4.55 2.42 8.42
C SER A 111 3.41 1.46 8.63
N THR A 112 2.21 1.92 8.33
CA THR A 112 1.00 1.10 8.39
C THR A 112 0.29 1.16 7.04
N PHE A 113 -0.11 0.01 6.54
CA PHE A 113 -0.75 -0.11 5.23
C PHE A 113 -2.11 -0.77 5.35
N LEU A 114 -3.02 -0.34 4.48
CA LEU A 114 -4.22 -1.11 4.17
C LEU A 114 -3.89 -1.96 2.94
N ILE A 115 -4.11 -3.26 3.07
CA ILE A 115 -3.76 -4.21 2.02
C ILE A 115 -5.03 -4.82 1.46
N LEU A 116 -5.23 -4.68 0.16
CA LEU A 116 -6.38 -5.22 -0.55
C LEU A 116 -5.88 -6.30 -1.50
N SER A 117 -6.30 -7.54 -1.26
CA SER A 117 -5.92 -8.67 -2.10
C SER A 117 -6.90 -8.85 -3.24
N HIS A 118 -6.41 -9.45 -4.33
CA HIS A 118 -7.17 -9.57 -5.58
C HIS A 118 -8.42 -10.41 -5.47
N HIS A 119 -8.47 -11.38 -4.61
CA HIS A 119 -9.63 -12.30 -4.57
C HIS A 119 -10.55 -12.14 -3.36
#